data_ce23ac67b7722f84704f0b1261e05532
#
_entry.id   ce23ac67b7722f84704f0b1261e05532
#
_cell.length_a   1.000
_cell.length_b   1.000
_cell.length_c   1.000
_cell.angle_alpha   90.00
_cell.angle_beta   90.00
_cell.angle_gamma   90.00
#
_symmetry.space_group_name_H-M   'P 1'
#
loop_
_entity.id
_entity.type
_entity.pdbx_description
1 polymer ?
#
loop_
_entity_poly.entity_id
_entity_poly.type
_entity_poly.pdbx_seq_one_letter_code
_entity_poly.pdbx_strand_id
1 'polypeptide(L)'
;MELRHANTLRQERQRQVEAELLLAERVQQSLVPKGLTWGGIAVETYYQPVWSIGGDYGLVTPSDGRLDVIVCDVSGHGISSALVANRIYSETMALIERGTELASMLQQLNHFVVRDLASSAFYFTMAAARFSTEQGTLQFAGAGHPPAMIAKRGEAPRLLESKSTILGLFDDAVDSQATIEMPLRAGERILIYTDGLTENFNFNGEMLGVDGLRSIFKDACNLPLPEMKHEILERVAAWRSGTAADDLSLVLIEIP
;
A
#
# COMPACT_ATOMS: atom_id res chain seq x y z
N MET A 1 4.32 -50.75 5.68
CA MET A 1 3.62 -50.11 6.83
C MET A 1 4.19 -48.71 7.12
N GLU A 2 5.50 -48.53 7.18
CA GLU A 2 6.19 -47.26 7.45
C GLU A 2 5.84 -46.11 6.51
N LEU A 3 5.81 -46.34 5.20
CA LEU A 3 5.47 -45.30 4.21
C LEU A 3 4.04 -44.74 4.38
N ARG A 4 3.08 -45.58 4.77
CA ARG A 4 1.70 -45.14 5.02
C ARG A 4 1.63 -44.30 6.29
N HIS A 5 2.34 -44.70 7.33
CA HIS A 5 2.40 -43.92 8.58
C HIS A 5 3.08 -42.55 8.39
N ALA A 6 4.21 -42.53 7.65
CA ALA A 6 4.89 -41.29 7.30
C ALA A 6 4.01 -40.31 6.49
N ASN A 7 3.25 -40.86 5.52
CA ASN A 7 2.31 -40.04 4.73
C ASN A 7 1.15 -39.49 5.57
N THR A 8 0.61 -40.28 6.51
CA THR A 8 -0.43 -39.81 7.42
C THR A 8 0.07 -38.65 8.31
N LEU A 9 1.24 -38.82 8.94
CA LEU A 9 1.87 -37.76 9.76
C LEU A 9 2.15 -36.50 8.96
N ARG A 10 2.61 -36.65 7.70
CA ARG A 10 2.84 -35.51 6.81
C ARG A 10 1.55 -34.76 6.48
N GLN A 11 0.47 -35.49 6.19
CA GLN A 11 -0.84 -34.92 5.92
C GLN A 11 -1.43 -34.20 7.14
N GLU A 12 -1.30 -34.79 8.33
CA GLU A 12 -1.76 -34.15 9.58
C GLU A 12 -1.00 -32.84 9.86
N ARG A 13 0.34 -32.87 9.71
CA ARG A 13 1.18 -31.67 9.89
C ARG A 13 0.84 -30.59 8.85
N GLN A 14 0.60 -30.98 7.61
CA GLN A 14 0.20 -30.02 6.56
C GLN A 14 -1.13 -29.36 6.87
N ARG A 15 -2.15 -30.13 7.31
CA ARG A 15 -3.46 -29.58 7.74
C ARG A 15 -3.32 -28.63 8.92
N GLN A 16 -2.45 -28.94 9.86
CA GLN A 16 -2.20 -28.04 11.00
C GLN A 16 -1.59 -26.71 10.53
N VAL A 17 -0.57 -26.73 9.67
CA VAL A 17 0.04 -25.52 9.11
C VAL A 17 -0.97 -24.70 8.30
N GLU A 18 -1.80 -25.36 7.48
CA GLU A 18 -2.86 -24.71 6.72
C GLU A 18 -3.88 -24.02 7.65
N ALA A 19 -4.27 -24.66 8.75
CA ALA A 19 -5.17 -24.06 9.74
C ALA A 19 -4.55 -22.85 10.44
N GLU A 20 -3.26 -22.90 10.79
CA GLU A 20 -2.53 -21.77 11.38
C GLU A 20 -2.40 -20.60 10.39
N LEU A 21 -2.12 -20.88 9.12
CA LEU A 21 -2.09 -19.85 8.06
C LEU A 21 -3.44 -19.17 7.87
N LEU A 22 -4.55 -19.91 7.90
CA LEU A 22 -5.90 -19.34 7.83
C LEU A 22 -6.21 -18.41 9.02
N LEU A 23 -5.69 -18.69 10.21
CA LEU A 23 -5.81 -17.79 11.35
C LEU A 23 -4.97 -16.53 11.15
N ALA A 24 -3.73 -16.65 10.66
CA ALA A 24 -2.87 -15.51 10.35
C ALA A 24 -3.49 -14.61 9.27
N GLU A 25 -4.08 -15.20 8.22
CA GLU A 25 -4.83 -14.48 7.18
C GLU A 25 -5.96 -13.64 7.78
N ARG A 26 -6.78 -14.22 8.67
CA ARG A 26 -7.87 -13.48 9.33
C ARG A 26 -7.36 -12.30 10.17
N VAL A 27 -6.23 -12.47 10.86
CA VAL A 27 -5.62 -11.38 11.62
C VAL A 27 -5.17 -10.27 10.68
N GLN A 28 -4.48 -10.60 9.58
CA GLN A 28 -4.04 -9.60 8.62
C GLN A 28 -5.22 -8.92 7.89
N GLN A 29 -6.25 -9.66 7.50
CA GLN A 29 -7.47 -9.10 6.91
C GLN A 29 -8.18 -8.11 7.84
N SER A 30 -8.07 -8.27 9.16
CA SER A 30 -8.63 -7.31 10.11
C SER A 30 -7.91 -5.97 10.12
N LEU A 31 -6.68 -5.92 9.60
CA LEU A 31 -5.87 -4.70 9.46
C LEU A 31 -6.08 -4.00 8.12
N VAL A 32 -6.71 -4.67 7.15
CA VAL A 32 -7.01 -4.03 5.85
C VAL A 32 -7.99 -2.89 6.05
N PRO A 33 -7.64 -1.66 5.65
CA PRO A 33 -8.52 -0.52 5.85
C PRO A 33 -9.79 -0.71 5.02
N LYS A 34 -10.93 -0.32 5.60
CA LYS A 34 -12.20 -0.28 4.88
C LYS A 34 -12.37 1.09 4.25
N GLY A 35 -13.01 1.13 3.08
CA GLY A 35 -13.45 2.38 2.48
C GLY A 35 -14.33 3.17 3.47
N LEU A 36 -14.19 4.48 3.46
CA LEU A 36 -14.93 5.38 4.33
C LEU A 36 -15.18 6.74 3.66
N THR A 37 -16.05 7.53 4.26
CA THR A 37 -16.18 8.97 3.94
C THR A 37 -15.89 9.77 5.20
N TRP A 38 -14.98 10.73 5.09
CA TRP A 38 -14.58 11.61 6.19
C TRP A 38 -14.48 13.07 5.70
N GLY A 39 -15.19 14.00 6.35
CA GLY A 39 -15.20 15.42 5.95
C GLY A 39 -15.58 15.66 4.48
N GLY A 40 -16.37 14.76 3.88
CA GLY A 40 -16.73 14.77 2.47
C GLY A 40 -15.71 14.05 1.55
N ILE A 41 -14.50 13.78 2.01
CA ILE A 41 -13.50 12.97 1.28
C ILE A 41 -13.95 11.52 1.28
N ALA A 42 -14.12 10.93 0.09
CA ALA A 42 -14.45 9.51 -0.06
C ALA A 42 -13.18 8.69 -0.31
N VAL A 43 -13.08 7.54 0.33
CA VAL A 43 -11.93 6.63 0.21
C VAL A 43 -12.43 5.22 -0.11
N GLU A 44 -11.87 4.62 -1.14
CA GLU A 44 -12.01 3.22 -1.50
C GLU A 44 -10.67 2.51 -1.39
N THR A 45 -10.67 1.28 -0.91
CA THR A 45 -9.46 0.48 -0.70
C THR A 45 -9.58 -0.87 -1.37
N TYR A 46 -8.44 -1.45 -1.70
CA TYR A 46 -8.33 -2.83 -2.16
C TYR A 46 -7.01 -3.42 -1.68
N TYR A 47 -7.06 -4.66 -1.24
CA TYR A 47 -5.90 -5.46 -0.88
C TYR A 47 -6.14 -6.91 -1.27
N GLN A 48 -5.19 -7.49 -1.98
CA GLN A 48 -5.17 -8.92 -2.33
C GLN A 48 -3.75 -9.43 -2.24
N PRO A 49 -3.41 -10.22 -1.23
CA PRO A 49 -2.10 -10.85 -1.15
C PRO A 49 -1.96 -11.97 -2.20
N VAL A 50 -0.75 -12.18 -2.69
CA VAL A 50 -0.43 -13.32 -3.59
C VAL A 50 -0.50 -14.65 -2.86
N TRP A 51 -0.08 -14.66 -1.61
CA TRP A 51 -0.18 -15.81 -0.72
C TRP A 51 -1.30 -15.59 0.31
N SER A 52 -1.44 -16.50 1.27
CA SER A 52 -2.43 -16.34 2.35
C SER A 52 -2.23 -15.05 3.15
N ILE A 53 -0.99 -14.59 3.26
CA ILE A 53 -0.58 -13.35 3.92
C ILE A 53 0.52 -12.66 3.11
N GLY A 54 0.55 -11.32 3.14
CA GLY A 54 1.47 -10.50 2.33
C GLY A 54 2.28 -9.48 3.14
N GLY A 55 3.22 -8.84 2.44
CA GLY A 55 4.06 -7.75 2.96
C GLY A 55 3.40 -6.39 2.91
N ASP A 56 2.42 -6.23 2.04
CA ASP A 56 1.70 -4.97 1.88
C ASP A 56 0.77 -4.67 3.04
N TYR A 57 0.64 -3.38 3.38
CA TYR A 57 -0.46 -2.90 4.21
C TYR A 57 -0.91 -1.50 3.82
N GLY A 58 -2.17 -1.19 4.12
CA GLY A 58 -2.73 0.13 4.03
C GLY A 58 -3.25 0.62 5.39
N LEU A 59 -3.28 1.93 5.56
CA LEU A 59 -3.93 2.60 6.69
C LEU A 59 -4.82 3.72 6.16
N VAL A 60 -6.03 3.83 6.70
CA VAL A 60 -6.93 4.96 6.49
C VAL A 60 -7.47 5.35 7.86
N THR A 61 -6.89 6.39 8.45
CA THR A 61 -7.11 6.74 9.85
C THR A 61 -7.64 8.17 9.97
N PRO A 62 -8.96 8.34 10.19
CA PRO A 62 -9.53 9.64 10.50
C PRO A 62 -9.18 10.04 11.95
N SER A 63 -8.85 11.30 12.14
CA SER A 63 -8.69 11.94 13.45
C SER A 63 -9.30 13.34 13.42
N ASP A 64 -9.24 14.09 14.52
CA ASP A 64 -9.78 15.45 14.57
C ASP A 64 -9.04 16.34 13.55
N GLY A 65 -9.81 16.86 12.58
CA GLY A 65 -9.33 17.79 11.55
C GLY A 65 -8.45 17.19 10.46
N ARG A 66 -8.14 15.88 10.49
CA ARG A 66 -7.28 15.25 9.48
C ARG A 66 -7.62 13.80 9.16
N LEU A 67 -7.26 13.38 7.95
CA LEU A 67 -7.29 11.99 7.50
C LEU A 67 -5.89 11.59 7.07
N ASP A 68 -5.32 10.57 7.69
CA ASP A 68 -4.05 9.97 7.29
C ASP A 68 -4.29 8.72 6.44
N VAL A 69 -3.63 8.64 5.29
CA VAL A 69 -3.66 7.50 4.36
C VAL A 69 -2.24 7.04 4.11
N ILE A 70 -1.95 5.79 4.40
CA ILE A 70 -0.63 5.19 4.22
C ILE A 70 -0.77 3.94 3.35
N VAL A 71 0.16 3.74 2.44
CA VAL A 71 0.38 2.48 1.72
C VAL A 71 1.84 2.12 1.88
N CYS A 72 2.10 0.89 2.27
CA CYS A 72 3.44 0.37 2.54
C CYS A 72 3.58 -1.02 1.92
N ASP A 73 4.74 -1.28 1.36
CA ASP A 73 5.15 -2.57 0.86
C ASP A 73 6.48 -2.98 1.49
N VAL A 74 6.50 -4.14 2.13
CA VAL A 74 7.66 -4.72 2.80
C VAL A 74 8.28 -5.79 1.92
N SER A 75 9.56 -5.67 1.66
CA SER A 75 10.34 -6.58 0.79
C SER A 75 10.11 -8.06 1.11
N GLY A 76 9.89 -8.85 0.05
CA GLY A 76 9.65 -10.29 0.14
C GLY A 76 8.17 -10.61 0.35
N HIS A 77 7.86 -11.90 0.51
CA HIS A 77 6.49 -12.39 0.59
C HIS A 77 6.32 -13.45 1.70
N GLY A 78 5.08 -13.67 2.10
CA GLY A 78 4.70 -14.70 3.06
C GLY A 78 4.86 -14.27 4.51
N ILE A 79 5.05 -15.24 5.42
CA ILE A 79 4.95 -15.05 6.88
C ILE A 79 5.95 -14.03 7.40
N SER A 80 7.18 -14.06 6.91
CA SER A 80 8.25 -13.20 7.43
C SER A 80 8.00 -11.73 7.11
N SER A 81 7.65 -11.40 5.85
CA SER A 81 7.29 -10.04 5.44
C SER A 81 6.03 -9.55 6.16
N ALA A 82 5.00 -10.41 6.30
CA ALA A 82 3.78 -10.09 7.02
C ALA A 82 4.03 -9.75 8.50
N LEU A 83 4.93 -10.46 9.19
CA LEU A 83 5.29 -10.14 10.58
C LEU A 83 6.00 -8.80 10.70
N VAL A 84 6.90 -8.48 9.76
CA VAL A 84 7.58 -7.18 9.69
C VAL A 84 6.57 -6.08 9.35
N ALA A 85 5.69 -6.30 8.37
CA ALA A 85 4.62 -5.37 8.01
C ALA A 85 3.73 -5.03 9.22
N ASN A 86 3.30 -6.03 9.99
CA ASN A 86 2.52 -5.81 11.21
C ASN A 86 3.28 -4.99 12.26
N ARG A 87 4.60 -5.16 12.37
CA ARG A 87 5.42 -4.39 13.29
C ARG A 87 5.53 -2.93 12.84
N ILE A 88 5.80 -2.70 11.55
CA ILE A 88 5.85 -1.35 10.97
C ILE A 88 4.46 -0.69 11.05
N TYR A 89 3.38 -1.42 10.79
CA TYR A 89 2.00 -0.96 10.96
C TYR A 89 1.76 -0.39 12.37
N SER A 90 2.15 -1.13 13.42
CA SER A 90 1.94 -0.72 14.81
C SER A 90 2.73 0.55 15.16
N GLU A 91 3.98 0.65 14.70
CA GLU A 91 4.79 1.87 14.90
C GLU A 91 4.20 3.06 14.11
N THR A 92 3.74 2.83 12.87
CA THR A 92 3.09 3.86 12.04
C THR A 92 1.85 4.41 12.74
N MET A 93 0.99 3.54 13.26
CA MET A 93 -0.21 3.96 14.02
C MET A 93 0.15 4.82 15.23
N ALA A 94 1.13 4.40 16.01
CA ALA A 94 1.58 5.16 17.19
C ALA A 94 2.12 6.56 16.82
N LEU A 95 2.80 6.69 15.67
CA LEU A 95 3.32 7.96 15.17
C LEU A 95 2.19 8.87 14.65
N ILE A 96 1.19 8.31 13.97
CA ILE A 96 -0.02 9.03 13.53
C ILE A 96 -0.78 9.57 14.75
N GLU A 97 -1.03 8.74 15.77
CA GLU A 97 -1.73 9.15 16.99
C GLU A 97 -1.03 10.30 17.74
N ARG A 98 0.31 10.31 17.71
CA ARG A 98 1.11 11.42 18.26
C ARG A 98 1.11 12.69 17.42
N GLY A 99 0.51 12.67 16.23
CA GLY A 99 0.50 13.81 15.32
C GLY A 99 1.84 14.07 14.64
N THR A 100 2.69 13.06 14.53
CA THR A 100 4.03 13.21 13.92
C THR A 100 3.93 13.68 12.47
N GLU A 101 4.77 14.65 12.08
CA GLU A 101 4.90 15.12 10.69
C GLU A 101 5.36 14.00 9.76
N LEU A 102 4.90 13.99 8.49
CA LEU A 102 5.11 12.86 7.57
C LEU A 102 6.59 12.54 7.34
N ALA A 103 7.44 13.53 7.07
CA ALA A 103 8.87 13.30 6.88
C ALA A 103 9.54 12.74 8.16
N SER A 104 9.15 13.27 9.33
CA SER A 104 9.63 12.79 10.63
C SER A 104 9.13 11.38 10.94
N MET A 105 7.91 11.03 10.51
CA MET A 105 7.37 9.67 10.62
C MET A 105 8.21 8.69 9.79
N LEU A 106 8.47 9.00 8.52
CA LEU A 106 9.33 8.18 7.66
C LEU A 106 10.73 7.98 8.28
N GLN A 107 11.31 9.05 8.82
CA GLN A 107 12.63 8.98 9.46
C GLN A 107 12.63 8.08 10.71
N GLN A 108 11.62 8.19 11.57
CA GLN A 108 11.51 7.37 12.77
C GLN A 108 11.29 5.90 12.42
N LEU A 109 10.46 5.60 11.41
CA LEU A 109 10.26 4.24 10.90
C LEU A 109 11.54 3.67 10.27
N ASN A 110 12.30 4.48 9.52
CA ASN A 110 13.60 4.08 9.00
C ASN A 110 14.56 3.69 10.12
N HIS A 111 14.74 4.56 11.11
CA HIS A 111 15.60 4.28 12.26
C HIS A 111 15.16 3.04 13.03
N PHE A 112 13.85 2.84 13.19
CA PHE A 112 13.30 1.65 13.84
C PHE A 112 13.72 0.37 13.11
N VAL A 113 13.56 0.31 11.78
CA VAL A 113 13.92 -0.89 11.01
C VAL A 113 15.43 -1.10 10.96
N VAL A 114 16.20 -0.06 10.68
CA VAL A 114 17.68 -0.14 10.63
C VAL A 114 18.26 -0.61 11.97
N ARG A 115 17.73 -0.14 13.10
CA ARG A 115 18.27 -0.48 14.43
C ARG A 115 17.72 -1.77 14.98
N ASP A 116 16.39 -1.94 14.96
CA ASP A 116 15.72 -3.00 15.73
C ASP A 116 15.47 -4.26 14.88
N LEU A 117 15.51 -4.14 13.54
CA LEU A 117 15.36 -5.23 12.59
C LEU A 117 16.61 -5.48 11.72
N ALA A 118 17.75 -4.91 12.09
CA ALA A 118 19.02 -4.97 11.34
C ALA A 118 19.44 -6.40 10.94
N SER A 119 19.15 -7.41 11.77
CA SER A 119 19.52 -8.81 11.49
C SER A 119 18.62 -9.48 10.46
N SER A 120 17.49 -8.88 10.10
CA SER A 120 16.48 -9.49 9.24
C SER A 120 16.61 -9.10 7.76
N ALA A 121 17.46 -8.10 7.43
CA ALA A 121 17.70 -7.59 6.08
C ALA A 121 16.41 -7.17 5.32
N PHE A 122 15.33 -6.83 6.05
CA PHE A 122 14.10 -6.31 5.45
C PHE A 122 14.25 -4.81 5.19
N TYR A 123 13.67 -4.39 4.08
CA TYR A 123 13.45 -3.01 3.72
C TYR A 123 12.00 -2.83 3.29
N PHE A 124 11.55 -1.59 3.17
CA PHE A 124 10.18 -1.31 2.79
C PHE A 124 10.06 0.01 2.04
N THR A 125 9.00 0.13 1.27
CA THR A 125 8.60 1.36 0.62
C THR A 125 7.34 1.91 1.29
N MET A 126 7.14 3.23 1.25
CA MET A 126 5.97 3.84 1.86
C MET A 126 5.55 5.10 1.12
N ALA A 127 4.24 5.23 0.89
CA ALA A 127 3.58 6.48 0.53
C ALA A 127 2.64 6.90 1.66
N ALA A 128 2.77 8.14 2.12
CA ALA A 128 1.97 8.73 3.18
C ALA A 128 1.29 10.00 2.67
N ALA A 129 -0.02 10.09 2.84
CA ALA A 129 -0.82 11.26 2.51
C ALA A 129 -1.63 11.70 3.74
N ARG A 130 -1.61 13.00 4.03
CA ARG A 130 -2.37 13.63 5.11
C ARG A 130 -3.27 14.71 4.55
N PHE A 131 -4.56 14.58 4.78
CA PHE A 131 -5.58 15.51 4.35
C PHE A 131 -6.06 16.32 5.54
N SER A 132 -6.06 17.65 5.42
CA SER A 132 -6.67 18.56 6.38
C SER A 132 -7.81 19.33 5.70
N THR A 133 -9.04 19.07 6.13
CA THR A 133 -10.21 19.80 5.62
C THR A 133 -10.27 21.23 6.19
N GLU A 134 -9.75 21.47 7.39
CA GLU A 134 -9.70 22.78 8.01
C GLU A 134 -8.72 23.71 7.30
N GLN A 135 -7.55 23.18 6.94
CA GLN A 135 -6.51 23.93 6.22
C GLN A 135 -6.71 23.90 4.70
N GLY A 136 -7.56 23.00 4.20
CA GLY A 136 -7.74 22.77 2.77
C GLY A 136 -6.48 22.27 2.08
N THR A 137 -5.66 21.44 2.76
CA THR A 137 -4.35 20.98 2.26
C THR A 137 -4.23 19.47 2.22
N LEU A 138 -3.44 19.01 1.25
CA LEU A 138 -2.86 17.67 1.15
C LEU A 138 -1.37 17.78 1.39
N GLN A 139 -0.86 17.04 2.35
CA GLN A 139 0.55 16.74 2.52
C GLN A 139 0.83 15.32 2.02
N PHE A 140 1.90 15.15 1.25
CA PHE A 140 2.35 13.86 0.72
C PHE A 140 3.83 13.67 0.99
N ALA A 141 4.22 12.48 1.44
CA ALA A 141 5.61 12.07 1.55
C ALA A 141 5.75 10.62 1.08
N GLY A 142 6.73 10.37 0.22
CA GLY A 142 7.02 9.02 -0.29
C GLY A 142 8.49 8.66 -0.07
N ALA A 143 8.73 7.37 0.18
CA ALA A 143 10.05 6.78 0.37
C ALA A 143 10.17 5.48 -0.44
N GLY A 144 10.90 5.52 -1.56
CA GLY A 144 11.10 4.40 -2.48
C GLY A 144 9.83 3.80 -3.09
N HIS A 145 8.66 4.41 -2.83
CA HIS A 145 7.36 3.89 -3.23
C HIS A 145 6.99 4.36 -4.64
N PRO A 146 6.21 3.59 -5.41
CA PRO A 146 5.68 4.04 -6.69
C PRO A 146 5.00 5.40 -6.59
N PRO A 147 5.09 6.25 -7.63
CA PRO A 147 4.51 7.59 -7.57
C PRO A 147 2.99 7.53 -7.44
N ALA A 148 2.43 8.25 -6.46
CA ALA A 148 0.99 8.43 -6.39
C ALA A 148 0.51 9.26 -7.59
N MET A 149 -0.72 9.01 -8.03
CA MET A 149 -1.32 9.72 -9.17
C MET A 149 -2.44 10.63 -8.70
N ILE A 150 -2.50 11.84 -9.22
CA ILE A 150 -3.58 12.80 -8.93
C ILE A 150 -4.12 13.39 -10.22
N ALA A 151 -5.44 13.37 -10.39
CA ALA A 151 -6.10 13.91 -11.58
C ALA A 151 -7.50 14.39 -11.25
N LYS A 152 -7.99 15.31 -12.10
CA LYS A 152 -9.42 15.60 -12.24
C LYS A 152 -9.99 14.88 -13.47
N ARG A 153 -11.31 14.74 -13.46
CA ARG A 153 -12.04 14.24 -14.63
C ARG A 153 -11.63 15.00 -15.91
N GLY A 154 -11.18 14.25 -16.91
CA GLY A 154 -10.75 14.81 -18.20
C GLY A 154 -9.34 15.38 -18.25
N GLU A 155 -8.62 15.42 -17.13
CA GLU A 155 -7.23 15.89 -17.06
C GLU A 155 -6.23 14.74 -17.13
N ALA A 156 -5.01 15.05 -17.57
CA ALA A 156 -3.91 14.10 -17.50
C ALA A 156 -3.42 13.94 -16.04
N PRO A 157 -3.24 12.71 -15.54
CA PRO A 157 -2.75 12.50 -14.19
C PRO A 157 -1.35 13.10 -14.00
N ARG A 158 -1.17 13.81 -12.87
CA ARG A 158 0.13 14.25 -12.35
C ARG A 158 0.67 13.18 -11.41
N LEU A 159 1.98 13.02 -11.38
CA LEU A 159 2.66 12.09 -10.47
C LEU A 159 3.17 12.85 -9.23
N LEU A 160 3.00 12.23 -8.07
CA LEU A 160 3.59 12.66 -6.81
C LEU A 160 4.71 11.66 -6.49
N GLU A 161 5.94 12.08 -6.81
CA GLU A 161 7.12 11.23 -6.67
C GLU A 161 7.59 11.10 -5.22
N SER A 162 8.14 9.94 -4.88
CA SER A 162 8.89 9.74 -3.64
C SER A 162 10.17 10.56 -3.65
N LYS A 163 10.40 11.37 -2.62
CA LYS A 163 11.63 12.16 -2.47
C LYS A 163 12.70 11.48 -1.61
N SER A 164 12.30 10.51 -0.82
CA SER A 164 13.18 9.68 0.00
C SER A 164 13.39 8.32 -0.68
N THR A 165 14.52 7.68 -0.38
CA THR A 165 14.81 6.33 -0.90
C THR A 165 14.14 5.25 -0.05
N ILE A 166 14.30 3.99 -0.41
CA ILE A 166 13.79 2.81 0.31
C ILE A 166 14.24 2.86 1.77
N LEU A 167 13.32 2.56 2.69
CA LEU A 167 13.53 2.60 4.13
C LEU A 167 14.05 1.26 4.66
N GLY A 168 14.86 1.30 5.71
CA GLY A 168 15.38 0.10 6.39
C GLY A 168 16.75 -0.36 5.92
N LEU A 169 17.35 0.29 4.90
CA LEU A 169 18.70 -0.06 4.40
C LEU A 169 19.78 0.90 4.87
N PHE A 170 19.49 2.19 4.97
CA PHE A 170 20.45 3.25 5.26
C PHE A 170 19.91 4.20 6.32
N ASP A 171 20.77 4.71 7.20
CA ASP A 171 20.36 5.67 8.26
C ASP A 171 19.86 6.99 7.68
N ASP A 172 20.39 7.42 6.55
CA ASP A 172 20.11 8.69 5.86
C ASP A 172 19.12 8.55 4.68
N ALA A 173 18.27 7.54 4.72
CA ALA A 173 17.30 7.25 3.64
C ALA A 173 16.25 8.36 3.43
N VAL A 174 15.98 9.19 4.44
CA VAL A 174 14.88 10.16 4.41
C VAL A 174 15.39 11.59 4.23
N ASP A 175 14.90 12.26 3.18
CA ASP A 175 15.07 13.69 3.01
C ASP A 175 14.18 14.45 4.02
N SER A 176 14.77 15.33 4.81
CA SER A 176 14.06 16.18 5.78
C SER A 176 13.00 17.09 5.13
N GLN A 177 13.11 17.35 3.83
CA GLN A 177 12.14 18.11 3.02
C GLN A 177 11.29 17.20 2.11
N ALA A 178 11.15 15.91 2.47
CA ALA A 178 10.40 14.94 1.68
C ALA A 178 8.92 15.27 1.55
N THR A 179 8.35 16.05 2.48
CA THR A 179 6.92 16.40 2.45
C THR A 179 6.63 17.42 1.34
N ILE A 180 5.70 17.07 0.46
CA ILE A 180 5.09 17.96 -0.53
C ILE A 180 3.76 18.44 0.04
N GLU A 181 3.52 19.75 0.06
CA GLU A 181 2.23 20.31 0.46
C GLU A 181 1.55 20.99 -0.72
N MET A 182 0.26 20.75 -0.87
CA MET A 182 -0.55 21.34 -1.93
C MET A 182 -2.00 21.57 -1.48
N PRO A 183 -2.73 22.53 -2.09
CA PRO A 183 -4.14 22.73 -1.78
C PRO A 183 -4.99 21.54 -2.25
N LEU A 184 -6.00 21.18 -1.46
CA LEU A 184 -7.09 20.29 -1.88
C LEU A 184 -7.94 21.01 -2.92
N ARG A 185 -8.23 20.32 -4.02
CA ARG A 185 -9.08 20.88 -5.08
C ARG A 185 -10.26 19.94 -5.31
N ALA A 186 -11.46 20.51 -5.23
CA ALA A 186 -12.69 19.77 -5.47
C ALA A 186 -12.66 18.99 -6.80
N GLY A 187 -13.12 17.75 -6.75
CA GLY A 187 -13.12 16.82 -7.90
C GLY A 187 -11.77 16.20 -8.24
N GLU A 188 -10.70 16.47 -7.47
CA GLU A 188 -9.45 15.70 -7.61
C GLU A 188 -9.63 14.29 -7.07
N ARG A 189 -8.99 13.34 -7.76
CA ARG A 189 -8.89 11.93 -7.38
C ARG A 189 -7.45 11.55 -7.27
N ILE A 190 -7.16 10.76 -6.25
CA ILE A 190 -5.80 10.34 -5.92
C ILE A 190 -5.78 8.82 -5.88
N LEU A 191 -4.77 8.23 -6.53
CA LEU A 191 -4.47 6.80 -6.47
C LEU A 191 -3.10 6.63 -5.81
N ILE A 192 -3.06 5.88 -4.71
CA ILE A 192 -1.84 5.38 -4.06
C ILE A 192 -1.88 3.86 -4.18
N TYR A 193 -0.78 3.22 -4.56
CA TYR A 193 -0.76 1.81 -4.91
C TYR A 193 0.62 1.20 -4.74
N THR A 194 0.71 -0.12 -4.56
CA THR A 194 1.96 -0.88 -4.56
C THR A 194 2.34 -1.34 -5.97
N ASP A 195 3.61 -1.69 -6.16
CA ASP A 195 4.17 -2.08 -7.46
C ASP A 195 3.50 -3.32 -8.07
N GLY A 196 2.85 -4.16 -7.25
CA GLY A 196 2.05 -5.26 -7.75
C GLY A 196 0.97 -4.87 -8.77
N LEU A 197 0.53 -3.57 -8.81
CA LEU A 197 -0.34 -3.10 -9.87
C LEU A 197 0.39 -2.82 -11.17
N THR A 198 1.64 -2.42 -11.13
CA THR A 198 2.44 -1.99 -12.30
C THR A 198 3.37 -3.08 -12.83
N GLU A 199 3.83 -4.00 -11.97
CA GLU A 199 4.76 -5.07 -12.33
C GLU A 199 4.04 -6.31 -12.88
N ASN A 200 2.99 -6.09 -13.65
CA ASN A 200 2.26 -7.13 -14.38
C ASN A 200 2.75 -7.22 -15.83
N PHE A 201 3.06 -8.43 -16.28
CA PHE A 201 3.52 -8.69 -17.63
C PHE A 201 2.40 -9.30 -18.49
N ASN A 202 2.27 -8.83 -19.72
CA ASN A 202 1.36 -9.41 -20.71
C ASN A 202 1.98 -10.64 -21.40
N PHE A 203 1.22 -11.27 -22.30
CA PHE A 203 1.67 -12.46 -23.06
C PHE A 203 2.90 -12.20 -23.96
N ASN A 204 3.21 -10.94 -24.28
CA ASN A 204 4.39 -10.54 -25.03
C ASN A 204 5.62 -10.28 -24.13
N GLY A 205 5.48 -10.37 -22.80
CA GLY A 205 6.52 -10.04 -21.85
C GLY A 205 6.70 -8.53 -21.62
N GLU A 206 5.72 -7.72 -21.99
CA GLU A 206 5.73 -6.27 -21.77
C GLU A 206 5.11 -5.96 -20.39
N MET A 207 5.80 -5.18 -19.58
CA MET A 207 5.32 -4.73 -18.29
C MET A 207 4.28 -3.60 -18.44
N LEU A 208 3.22 -3.61 -17.65
CA LEU A 208 2.22 -2.53 -17.62
C LEU A 208 2.87 -1.18 -17.28
N GLY A 209 3.69 -1.16 -16.24
CA GLY A 209 4.45 0.00 -15.79
C GLY A 209 3.56 1.15 -15.28
N VAL A 210 4.22 2.21 -14.83
CA VAL A 210 3.56 3.42 -14.33
C VAL A 210 2.74 4.10 -15.42
N ASP A 211 3.23 4.15 -16.67
CA ASP A 211 2.54 4.81 -17.78
C ASP A 211 1.26 4.05 -18.19
N GLY A 212 1.28 2.71 -18.18
CA GLY A 212 0.10 1.90 -18.42
C GLY A 212 -0.97 2.13 -17.37
N LEU A 213 -0.60 2.07 -16.09
CA LEU A 213 -1.51 2.35 -14.99
C LEU A 213 -2.04 3.79 -15.02
N ARG A 214 -1.17 4.76 -15.37
CA ARG A 214 -1.55 6.17 -15.55
C ARG A 214 -2.63 6.36 -16.62
N SER A 215 -2.53 5.63 -17.73
CA SER A 215 -3.55 5.63 -18.78
C SER A 215 -4.87 5.05 -18.28
N ILE A 216 -4.82 3.91 -17.57
CA ILE A 216 -5.99 3.28 -16.97
C ILE A 216 -6.68 4.24 -15.98
N PHE A 217 -5.89 4.83 -15.07
CA PHE A 217 -6.39 5.77 -14.06
C PHE A 217 -7.07 6.99 -14.72
N LYS A 218 -6.46 7.57 -15.76
CA LYS A 218 -7.03 8.69 -16.50
C LYS A 218 -8.41 8.36 -17.08
N ASP A 219 -8.53 7.22 -17.75
CA ASP A 219 -9.79 6.80 -18.36
C ASP A 219 -10.87 6.54 -17.31
N ALA A 220 -10.49 5.89 -16.21
CA ALA A 220 -11.38 5.56 -15.11
C ALA A 220 -11.82 6.78 -14.26
N CYS A 221 -11.11 7.92 -14.34
CA CYS A 221 -11.46 9.16 -13.61
C CYS A 221 -12.86 9.74 -13.92
N ASN A 222 -13.56 9.18 -14.91
CA ASN A 222 -14.93 9.60 -15.24
C ASN A 222 -16.02 8.82 -14.45
N LEU A 223 -15.65 7.71 -13.82
CA LEU A 223 -16.55 6.78 -13.14
C LEU A 223 -16.75 7.19 -11.66
N PRO A 224 -17.86 6.81 -11.01
CA PRO A 224 -17.97 6.86 -9.55
C PRO A 224 -16.82 6.08 -8.88
N LEU A 225 -16.41 6.48 -7.68
CA LEU A 225 -15.21 5.93 -7.02
C LEU A 225 -15.19 4.39 -6.88
N PRO A 226 -16.29 3.71 -6.47
CA PRO A 226 -16.33 2.25 -6.43
C PRO A 226 -16.19 1.59 -7.82
N GLU A 227 -16.82 2.16 -8.84
CA GLU A 227 -16.73 1.68 -10.22
C GLU A 227 -15.34 1.93 -10.80
N MET A 228 -14.73 3.07 -10.49
CA MET A 228 -13.36 3.39 -10.84
C MET A 228 -12.37 2.36 -10.29
N LYS A 229 -12.51 1.98 -9.02
CA LYS A 229 -11.72 0.92 -8.40
C LYS A 229 -11.84 -0.39 -9.18
N HIS A 230 -13.07 -0.79 -9.48
CA HIS A 230 -13.34 -2.02 -10.23
C HIS A 230 -12.71 -2.00 -11.62
N GLU A 231 -12.92 -0.92 -12.38
CA GLU A 231 -12.35 -0.74 -13.73
C GLU A 231 -10.82 -0.82 -13.73
N ILE A 232 -10.15 -0.16 -12.77
CA ILE A 232 -8.69 -0.23 -12.65
C ILE A 232 -8.24 -1.68 -12.45
N LEU A 233 -8.85 -2.39 -11.49
CA LEU A 233 -8.47 -3.77 -11.17
C LEU A 233 -8.74 -4.73 -12.34
N GLU A 234 -9.87 -4.58 -13.03
CA GLU A 234 -10.19 -5.39 -14.20
C GLU A 234 -9.21 -5.17 -15.35
N ARG A 235 -8.85 -3.92 -15.64
CA ARG A 235 -7.89 -3.62 -16.71
C ARG A 235 -6.48 -4.10 -16.39
N VAL A 236 -6.04 -4.00 -15.13
CA VAL A 236 -4.77 -4.58 -14.68
C VAL A 236 -4.81 -6.11 -14.81
N ALA A 237 -5.91 -6.75 -14.41
CA ALA A 237 -6.07 -8.19 -14.54
C ALA A 237 -6.14 -8.65 -16.01
N ALA A 238 -6.79 -7.89 -16.88
CA ALA A 238 -6.86 -8.17 -18.32
C ALA A 238 -5.52 -8.00 -19.04
N TRP A 239 -4.66 -7.09 -18.56
CA TRP A 239 -3.29 -6.95 -19.07
C TRP A 239 -2.43 -8.16 -18.74
N ARG A 240 -2.58 -8.69 -17.54
CA ARG A 240 -1.70 -9.70 -16.97
C ARG A 240 -1.86 -11.08 -17.63
N SER A 241 -0.73 -11.70 -17.96
CA SER A 241 -0.66 -13.11 -18.32
C SER A 241 -0.44 -13.97 -17.07
N GLY A 242 -1.44 -14.75 -16.66
CA GLY A 242 -1.34 -15.63 -15.49
C GLY A 242 -1.78 -15.01 -14.17
N THR A 243 -1.24 -15.52 -13.05
CA THR A 243 -1.54 -15.04 -11.69
C THR A 243 -0.72 -13.80 -11.34
N ALA A 244 -1.14 -13.04 -10.33
CA ALA A 244 -0.34 -11.95 -9.78
C ALA A 244 0.99 -12.50 -9.24
N ALA A 245 2.07 -11.76 -9.48
CA ALA A 245 3.41 -12.10 -8.99
C ALA A 245 3.70 -11.47 -7.62
N ASP A 246 2.99 -10.40 -7.29
CA ASP A 246 3.11 -9.66 -6.03
C ASP A 246 1.76 -9.25 -5.46
N ASP A 247 1.74 -8.81 -4.20
CA ASP A 247 0.57 -8.32 -3.50
C ASP A 247 -0.03 -7.13 -4.25
N LEU A 248 -1.36 -7.04 -4.28
CA LEU A 248 -2.07 -5.95 -4.94
C LEU A 248 -2.71 -5.05 -3.88
N SER A 249 -2.20 -3.84 -3.74
CA SER A 249 -2.76 -2.85 -2.83
C SER A 249 -3.03 -1.53 -3.53
N LEU A 250 -4.21 -0.96 -3.31
CA LEU A 250 -4.53 0.40 -3.76
C LEU A 250 -5.45 1.11 -2.77
N VAL A 251 -5.31 2.42 -2.73
CA VAL A 251 -6.22 3.36 -2.09
C VAL A 251 -6.60 4.43 -3.11
N LEU A 252 -7.90 4.56 -3.35
CA LEU A 252 -8.49 5.62 -4.16
C LEU A 252 -9.16 6.65 -3.27
N ILE A 253 -8.91 7.92 -3.52
CA ILE A 253 -9.44 9.04 -2.73
C ILE A 253 -10.10 10.03 -3.69
N GLU A 254 -11.29 10.53 -3.33
CA GLU A 254 -11.99 11.59 -4.05
C GLU A 254 -12.21 12.78 -3.12
N ILE A 255 -11.78 13.96 -3.58
CA ILE A 255 -11.97 15.24 -2.90
C ILE A 255 -13.32 15.84 -3.32
N PRO A 256 -14.19 16.22 -2.36
CA PRO A 256 -15.56 16.71 -2.64
C PRO A 256 -15.62 18.00 -3.43
#